data_d677b667bbb6c64a92e3a82aadbfdd5c
#
_entry.id   d677b667bbb6c64a92e3a82aadbfdd5c
#
_cell.length_a   1.000
_cell.length_b   1.000
_cell.length_c   1.000
_cell.angle_alpha   90.00
_cell.angle_beta   90.00
_cell.angle_gamma   90.00
#
_symmetry.space_group_name_H-M   'P 1'
#
loop_
_entity.id
_entity.type
_entity.pdbx_description
1 polymer ?
#
loop_
_entity_poly.entity_id
_entity_poly.type
_entity_poly.pdbx_seq_one_letter_code
_entity_poly.pdbx_strand_id
1 'polypeptide(L)'
;MLKKLGWWDELTEAEKTAAEGKNWKTDSSGGMIRVFMKGHGCHPFGNAKARAVVWNFPDPIPQHREPLYGTRPDMMAKYPTHDDRKAFWRLPTLFKTVQEKNIANKVHEKYPLILTSGRLVEYEGGGEETRSNPWLAELQQEAYVEINPKTAADRGIRNGDRVWLVGATGARLDVQAMVTERVDANTVWMPFHFSGRWQGADMLAYYPKGAAPVVRGEAVNTATTYGYDSVTMMQETKTTVCNIEKA
;
A
#
# COMPACT_ATOMS: atom_id res chain seq x y z
N MET A 1 18.54 -15.38 2.96
CA MET A 1 17.51 -14.87 3.90
C MET A 1 17.67 -15.52 5.28
N LEU A 2 17.57 -16.85 5.44
CA LEU A 2 17.61 -17.55 6.73
C LEU A 2 18.84 -17.22 7.58
N LYS A 3 20.04 -17.24 7.00
CA LYS A 3 21.28 -16.85 7.68
C LYS A 3 21.22 -15.40 8.17
N LYS A 4 20.65 -14.49 7.35
CA LYS A 4 20.52 -13.07 7.70
C LYS A 4 19.53 -12.83 8.85
N LEU A 5 18.54 -13.70 9.01
CA LEU A 5 17.54 -13.63 10.07
C LEU A 5 17.94 -14.44 11.31
N GLY A 6 19.12 -15.07 11.32
CA GLY A 6 19.58 -15.94 12.42
C GLY A 6 18.81 -17.27 12.54
N TRP A 7 17.92 -17.58 11.59
CA TRP A 7 17.13 -18.81 11.62
C TRP A 7 17.89 -20.03 11.13
N TRP A 8 18.97 -19.81 10.39
CA TRP A 8 19.80 -20.90 9.88
C TRP A 8 20.41 -21.73 11.00
N ASP A 9 20.80 -21.09 12.07
CA ASP A 9 21.46 -21.76 13.21
C ASP A 9 20.48 -22.56 14.09
N GLU A 10 19.19 -22.34 13.89
CA GLU A 10 18.12 -23.10 14.55
C GLU A 10 17.76 -24.39 13.80
N LEU A 11 18.25 -24.58 12.58
CA LEU A 11 18.04 -25.78 11.79
C LEU A 11 18.96 -26.90 12.25
N THR A 12 18.45 -28.13 12.23
CA THR A 12 19.29 -29.35 12.36
C THR A 12 20.20 -29.51 11.15
N GLU A 13 21.26 -30.30 11.28
CA GLU A 13 22.18 -30.54 10.14
C GLU A 13 21.46 -31.22 8.95
N ALA A 14 20.49 -32.10 9.22
CA ALA A 14 19.68 -32.70 8.16
C ALA A 14 18.83 -31.67 7.41
N GLU A 15 18.29 -30.69 8.13
CA GLU A 15 17.50 -29.58 7.52
C GLU A 15 18.40 -28.62 6.76
N LYS A 16 19.60 -28.31 7.26
CA LYS A 16 20.59 -27.50 6.56
C LYS A 16 20.97 -28.16 5.23
N THR A 17 21.26 -29.46 5.26
CA THR A 17 21.58 -30.24 4.06
C THR A 17 20.41 -30.25 3.07
N ALA A 18 19.18 -30.46 3.55
CA ALA A 18 17.99 -30.44 2.71
C ALA A 18 17.69 -29.06 2.11
N ALA A 19 18.17 -28.01 2.75
CA ALA A 19 18.00 -26.62 2.31
C ALA A 19 19.12 -26.14 1.36
N GLU A 20 20.24 -26.85 1.33
CA GLU A 20 21.39 -26.45 0.54
C GLU A 20 21.11 -26.47 -0.96
N GLY A 21 21.57 -25.45 -1.68
CA GLY A 21 21.35 -25.29 -3.11
C GLY A 21 19.91 -24.95 -3.54
N LYS A 22 18.97 -24.83 -2.62
CA LYS A 22 17.57 -24.49 -2.94
C LYS A 22 17.41 -23.01 -3.21
N ASN A 23 16.71 -22.70 -4.27
CA ASN A 23 16.38 -21.35 -4.68
C ASN A 23 14.88 -21.08 -4.51
N TRP A 24 14.53 -20.18 -3.60
CA TRP A 24 13.15 -19.76 -3.34
C TRP A 24 12.38 -19.20 -4.54
N LYS A 25 13.10 -18.62 -5.49
CA LYS A 25 12.48 -18.07 -6.69
C LYS A 25 12.04 -19.14 -7.69
N THR A 26 12.68 -20.30 -7.63
CA THR A 26 12.49 -21.38 -8.61
C THR A 26 11.98 -22.67 -8.01
N ASP A 27 12.12 -22.87 -6.71
CA ASP A 27 11.68 -24.07 -5.99
C ASP A 27 10.76 -23.69 -4.82
N SER A 28 9.52 -23.37 -5.13
CA SER A 28 8.46 -23.17 -4.15
C SER A 28 7.76 -24.47 -3.73
N SER A 29 8.05 -25.57 -4.41
CA SER A 29 7.32 -26.84 -4.26
C SER A 29 7.71 -27.65 -3.02
N GLY A 30 8.60 -27.15 -2.19
CA GLY A 30 8.79 -27.79 -0.94
C GLY A 30 10.14 -27.76 -0.29
N GLY A 31 11.15 -27.24 -0.93
CA GLY A 31 12.49 -27.21 -0.35
C GLY A 31 12.51 -26.59 1.04
N MET A 32 12.75 -25.31 1.11
CA MET A 32 12.93 -24.61 2.38
C MET A 32 11.65 -24.50 3.22
N ILE A 33 10.48 -24.33 2.59
CA ILE A 33 9.21 -24.24 3.32
C ILE A 33 8.94 -25.53 4.08
N ARG A 34 9.15 -26.69 3.46
CA ARG A 34 8.98 -28.00 4.12
C ARG A 34 9.99 -28.23 5.24
N VAL A 35 11.24 -27.79 5.03
CA VAL A 35 12.25 -27.86 6.07
C VAL A 35 11.83 -27.07 7.29
N PHE A 36 11.36 -25.85 7.10
CA PHE A 36 10.85 -25.02 8.18
C PHE A 36 9.63 -25.62 8.87
N MET A 37 8.63 -26.04 8.12
CA MET A 37 7.41 -26.62 8.68
C MET A 37 7.71 -27.90 9.45
N LYS A 38 8.61 -28.72 8.94
CA LYS A 38 9.00 -29.98 9.60
C LYS A 38 9.85 -29.72 10.84
N GLY A 39 10.84 -28.83 10.73
CA GLY A 39 11.79 -28.59 11.80
C GLY A 39 11.19 -27.83 13.00
N HIS A 40 10.26 -26.96 12.73
CA HIS A 40 9.70 -26.08 13.77
C HIS A 40 8.23 -26.38 14.11
N GLY A 41 7.62 -27.33 13.43
CA GLY A 41 6.22 -27.72 13.64
C GLY A 41 5.23 -26.57 13.48
N CYS A 42 5.60 -25.56 12.70
CA CYS A 42 4.81 -24.34 12.54
C CYS A 42 4.93 -23.78 11.14
N HIS A 43 4.37 -22.62 10.93
CA HIS A 43 4.38 -21.89 9.69
C HIS A 43 5.78 -21.64 9.14
N PRO A 44 5.98 -21.59 7.80
CA PRO A 44 7.30 -21.47 7.17
C PRO A 44 8.10 -20.21 7.52
N PHE A 45 7.48 -19.24 8.15
CA PHE A 45 8.12 -17.98 8.54
C PHE A 45 8.47 -17.88 10.01
N GLY A 46 8.25 -18.93 10.79
CA GLY A 46 8.49 -18.80 12.20
C GLY A 46 8.65 -20.10 12.95
N ASN A 47 9.19 -19.96 14.11
CA ASN A 47 9.34 -20.97 15.14
C ASN A 47 8.62 -20.54 16.43
N ALA A 48 7.55 -19.76 16.30
CA ALA A 48 6.76 -19.13 17.37
C ALA A 48 7.57 -18.15 18.26
N LYS A 49 8.72 -17.70 17.80
CA LYS A 49 9.52 -16.69 18.50
C LYS A 49 9.39 -15.33 17.82
N ALA A 50 9.09 -14.30 18.57
CA ALA A 50 9.20 -12.93 18.11
C ALA A 50 10.68 -12.57 17.89
N ARG A 51 10.96 -11.89 16.78
CA ARG A 51 12.31 -11.42 16.44
C ARG A 51 12.31 -9.94 16.19
N ALA A 52 13.15 -9.23 16.90
CA ALA A 52 13.42 -7.83 16.66
C ALA A 52 14.64 -7.69 15.72
N VAL A 53 14.48 -6.90 14.66
CA VAL A 53 15.55 -6.63 13.67
C VAL A 53 15.97 -5.16 13.73
N VAL A 54 16.02 -4.62 14.91
CA VAL A 54 16.24 -3.19 15.18
C VAL A 54 17.53 -2.64 14.56
N TRP A 55 18.56 -3.46 14.39
CA TRP A 55 19.81 -3.07 13.72
C TRP A 55 19.67 -2.82 12.22
N ASN A 56 18.53 -3.15 11.62
CA ASN A 56 18.21 -2.80 10.24
C ASN A 56 17.45 -1.48 10.12
N PHE A 57 17.05 -0.89 11.23
CA PHE A 57 16.37 0.39 11.27
C PHE A 57 17.41 1.52 11.22
N PRO A 58 17.09 2.64 10.58
CA PRO A 58 17.93 3.84 10.64
C PRO A 58 18.18 4.29 12.08
N ASP A 59 17.14 4.23 12.92
CA ASP A 59 17.20 4.48 14.35
C ASP A 59 16.80 3.19 15.11
N PRO A 60 17.72 2.48 15.75
CA PRO A 60 17.40 1.28 16.55
C PRO A 60 16.39 1.52 17.66
N ILE A 61 16.45 2.71 18.26
CA ILE A 61 15.41 3.28 19.12
C ILE A 61 14.77 4.41 18.36
N PRO A 62 13.46 4.38 18.09
CA PRO A 62 12.79 5.43 17.31
C PRO A 62 13.06 6.82 17.90
N GLN A 63 13.53 7.71 17.04
CA GLN A 63 13.78 9.12 17.37
C GLN A 63 12.93 10.00 16.47
N HIS A 64 12.61 11.19 16.97
CA HIS A 64 11.88 12.17 16.17
C HIS A 64 12.70 12.59 14.94
N ARG A 65 12.06 12.56 13.77
CA ARG A 65 12.58 13.04 12.50
C ARG A 65 11.53 13.90 11.81
N GLU A 66 11.95 15.03 11.27
CA GLU A 66 11.05 15.91 10.53
C GLU A 66 11.00 15.49 9.05
N PRO A 67 9.82 15.61 8.40
CA PRO A 67 9.72 15.40 6.96
C PRO A 67 10.53 16.44 6.19
N LEU A 68 10.92 16.11 4.95
CA LEU A 68 11.72 17.01 4.11
C LEU A 68 11.01 18.35 3.85
N TYR A 69 9.70 18.35 3.77
CA TYR A 69 8.85 19.54 3.64
C TYR A 69 8.00 19.75 4.88
N GLY A 70 8.60 20.31 5.90
CA GLY A 70 7.89 20.75 7.11
C GLY A 70 7.60 22.24 7.09
N THR A 71 6.68 22.66 7.94
CA THR A 71 6.36 24.08 8.16
C THR A 71 7.30 24.77 9.16
N ARG A 72 8.22 24.00 9.76
CA ARG A 72 9.16 24.44 10.81
C ARG A 72 10.60 24.17 10.39
N PRO A 73 11.24 25.10 9.64
CA PRO A 73 12.63 24.92 9.18
C PRO A 73 13.65 24.69 10.32
N ASP A 74 13.40 25.30 11.47
CA ASP A 74 14.22 25.10 12.67
C ASP A 74 14.19 23.66 13.19
N MET A 75 13.02 23.03 13.17
CA MET A 75 12.84 21.64 13.55
C MET A 75 13.44 20.69 12.52
N MET A 76 13.28 21.00 11.23
CA MET A 76 13.87 20.21 10.13
C MET A 76 15.39 20.21 10.20
N ALA A 77 16.01 21.35 10.55
CA ALA A 77 17.45 21.44 10.74
C ALA A 77 17.93 20.65 11.96
N LYS A 78 17.13 20.64 13.03
CA LYS A 78 17.47 19.94 14.28
C LYS A 78 17.27 18.42 14.20
N TYR A 79 16.24 17.98 13.49
CA TYR A 79 15.84 16.58 13.36
C TYR A 79 15.72 16.19 11.88
N PRO A 80 16.83 16.12 11.14
CA PRO A 80 16.80 15.87 9.71
C PRO A 80 16.28 14.47 9.40
N THR A 81 15.61 14.34 8.25
CA THR A 81 15.14 13.05 7.74
C THR A 81 16.29 12.14 7.32
N HIS A 82 16.03 10.83 7.28
CA HIS A 82 16.94 9.84 6.73
C HIS A 82 16.77 9.70 5.21
N ASP A 83 17.88 9.35 4.53
CA ASP A 83 17.86 8.88 3.16
C ASP A 83 17.41 7.41 3.09
N ASP A 84 16.41 7.13 2.24
CA ASP A 84 16.02 5.79 1.87
C ASP A 84 15.63 5.73 0.39
N ARG A 85 16.09 4.69 -0.30
CA ARG A 85 15.87 4.50 -1.74
C ARG A 85 14.69 3.59 -2.08
N LYS A 86 14.00 3.08 -1.08
CA LYS A 86 12.90 2.11 -1.27
C LYS A 86 11.53 2.75 -1.42
N ALA A 87 11.39 4.02 -1.06
CA ALA A 87 10.16 4.78 -1.24
C ALA A 87 10.25 5.67 -2.48
N PHE A 88 9.21 5.74 -3.28
CA PHE A 88 9.11 6.64 -4.43
C PHE A 88 7.65 6.97 -4.78
N TRP A 89 7.48 7.98 -5.63
CA TRP A 89 6.18 8.48 -6.07
C TRP A 89 5.32 9.06 -4.92
N ARG A 90 5.97 9.58 -3.87
CA ARG A 90 5.31 10.15 -2.71
C ARG A 90 5.69 11.59 -2.47
N LEU A 91 4.70 12.37 -2.12
CA LEU A 91 4.83 13.76 -1.72
C LEU A 91 3.74 14.04 -0.67
N PRO A 92 4.08 14.44 0.55
CA PRO A 92 5.42 14.47 1.16
C PRO A 92 5.95 13.07 1.54
N THR A 93 7.25 12.99 1.84
CA THR A 93 7.89 11.76 2.33
C THR A 93 9.06 12.11 3.26
N LEU A 94 9.45 11.19 4.14
CA LEU A 94 10.66 11.28 4.94
C LEU A 94 11.94 10.92 4.17
N PHE A 95 11.83 10.39 2.97
CA PHE A 95 12.97 9.94 2.18
C PHE A 95 13.47 11.02 1.23
N LYS A 96 14.49 11.74 1.65
CA LYS A 96 15.07 12.87 0.93
C LYS A 96 15.44 12.53 -0.52
N THR A 97 16.18 11.46 -0.74
CA THR A 97 16.62 11.03 -2.08
C THR A 97 15.44 10.77 -3.03
N VAL A 98 14.36 10.17 -2.52
CA VAL A 98 13.14 9.91 -3.31
C VAL A 98 12.47 11.22 -3.68
N GLN A 99 12.38 12.14 -2.75
CA GLN A 99 11.74 13.43 -2.95
C GLN A 99 12.50 14.27 -3.98
N GLU A 100 13.81 14.36 -3.85
CA GLU A 100 14.68 15.06 -4.81
C GLU A 100 14.53 14.48 -6.22
N LYS A 101 14.49 13.16 -6.35
CA LYS A 101 14.27 12.48 -7.63
C LYS A 101 12.90 12.76 -8.22
N ASN A 102 11.86 12.76 -7.41
CA ASN A 102 10.50 13.07 -7.86
C ASN A 102 10.37 14.51 -8.36
N ILE A 103 11.01 15.47 -7.69
CA ILE A 103 11.08 16.87 -8.12
C ILE A 103 11.86 16.98 -9.44
N ALA A 104 13.04 16.37 -9.53
CA ALA A 104 13.86 16.40 -10.74
C ALA A 104 13.15 15.78 -11.96
N ASN A 105 12.37 14.73 -11.75
CA ASN A 105 11.59 14.07 -12.80
C ASN A 105 10.21 14.70 -13.03
N LYS A 106 9.88 15.78 -12.32
CA LYS A 106 8.60 16.51 -12.45
C LYS A 106 7.37 15.62 -12.26
N VAL A 107 7.45 14.63 -11.38
CA VAL A 107 6.38 13.65 -11.13
C VAL A 107 5.09 14.34 -10.70
N HIS A 108 5.18 15.42 -9.92
CA HIS A 108 4.05 16.22 -9.44
C HIS A 108 3.31 16.97 -10.57
N GLU A 109 3.95 17.23 -11.71
CA GLU A 109 3.28 17.84 -12.86
C GLU A 109 2.34 16.83 -13.54
N LYS A 110 2.75 15.58 -13.63
CA LYS A 110 1.95 14.50 -14.21
C LYS A 110 0.91 13.94 -13.24
N TYR A 111 1.25 13.88 -11.96
CA TYR A 111 0.41 13.35 -10.88
C TYR A 111 0.24 14.40 -9.78
N PRO A 112 -0.58 15.44 -10.03
CA PRO A 112 -0.65 16.62 -9.18
C PRO A 112 -1.48 16.46 -7.90
N LEU A 113 -2.15 15.32 -7.73
CA LEU A 113 -3.02 15.05 -6.60
C LEU A 113 -2.38 14.04 -5.65
N ILE A 114 -2.70 14.18 -4.38
CA ILE A 114 -2.33 13.21 -3.33
C ILE A 114 -3.49 12.25 -3.15
N LEU A 115 -3.25 10.95 -3.35
CA LEU A 115 -4.18 9.89 -3.03
C LEU A 115 -3.96 9.46 -1.57
N THR A 116 -5.01 9.57 -0.79
CA THR A 116 -5.09 8.94 0.54
C THR A 116 -6.22 7.90 0.56
N SER A 117 -6.22 7.03 1.55
CA SER A 117 -7.23 5.98 1.67
C SER A 117 -7.66 5.77 3.11
N GLY A 118 -8.81 5.18 3.30
CA GLY A 118 -9.37 4.96 4.62
C GLY A 118 -10.47 3.92 4.64
N ARG A 119 -11.13 3.85 5.79
CA ARG A 119 -12.24 2.93 6.07
C ARG A 119 -13.58 3.61 5.83
N LEU A 120 -14.57 2.78 5.51
CA LEU A 120 -15.99 3.13 5.57
C LEU A 120 -16.57 2.61 6.88
N VAL A 121 -17.53 3.33 7.45
CA VAL A 121 -18.19 2.90 8.70
C VAL A 121 -19.05 1.65 8.51
N GLU A 122 -19.48 1.39 7.29
CA GLU A 122 -20.28 0.21 6.91
C GLU A 122 -19.45 -1.09 6.98
N TYR A 123 -18.12 -0.99 6.96
CA TYR A 123 -17.23 -2.15 6.90
C TYR A 123 -16.22 -2.12 8.03
N GLU A 124 -16.17 -3.20 8.79
CA GLU A 124 -15.21 -3.39 9.87
C GLU A 124 -13.78 -3.53 9.33
N GLY A 125 -12.81 -2.93 10.00
CA GLY A 125 -11.37 -3.08 9.73
C GLY A 125 -11.01 -2.99 8.25
N GLY A 126 -10.49 -4.07 7.68
CA GLY A 126 -10.23 -4.23 6.25
C GLY A 126 -11.45 -4.65 5.44
N GLY A 127 -12.56 -4.93 6.10
CA GLY A 127 -13.80 -5.38 5.49
C GLY A 127 -13.82 -6.89 5.18
N GLU A 128 -12.89 -7.66 5.72
CA GLU A 128 -12.75 -9.09 5.43
C GLU A 128 -14.02 -9.87 5.75
N GLU A 129 -14.64 -9.54 6.87
CA GLU A 129 -15.85 -10.19 7.36
C GLU A 129 -17.10 -9.49 6.87
N THR A 130 -17.14 -8.17 7.01
CA THR A 130 -18.36 -7.38 6.82
C THR A 130 -18.71 -7.13 5.35
N ARG A 131 -17.75 -7.08 4.44
CA ARG A 131 -18.04 -6.88 2.99
C ARG A 131 -18.77 -8.05 2.32
N SER A 132 -18.88 -9.18 2.99
CA SER A 132 -19.70 -10.31 2.56
C SER A 132 -21.14 -10.24 3.08
N ASN A 133 -21.45 -9.26 3.94
CA ASN A 133 -22.78 -9.05 4.47
C ASN A 133 -23.65 -8.26 3.47
N PRO A 134 -24.73 -8.85 2.92
CA PRO A 134 -25.55 -8.21 1.90
C PRO A 134 -26.20 -6.89 2.37
N TRP A 135 -26.60 -6.82 3.64
CA TRP A 135 -27.25 -5.62 4.19
C TRP A 135 -26.30 -4.44 4.31
N LEU A 136 -25.04 -4.69 4.68
CA LEU A 136 -24.01 -3.65 4.69
C LEU A 136 -23.64 -3.24 3.27
N ALA A 137 -23.61 -4.18 2.34
CA ALA A 137 -23.37 -3.91 0.93
C ALA A 137 -24.44 -3.02 0.29
N GLU A 138 -25.70 -3.08 0.76
CA GLU A 138 -26.77 -2.19 0.31
C GLU A 138 -26.52 -0.72 0.69
N LEU A 139 -25.81 -0.47 1.80
CA LEU A 139 -25.49 0.89 2.26
C LEU A 139 -24.39 1.54 1.41
N GLN A 140 -23.43 0.75 0.92
CA GLN A 140 -22.32 1.24 0.11
C GLN A 140 -21.88 0.17 -0.89
N GLN A 141 -22.45 0.20 -2.08
CA GLN A 141 -22.32 -0.87 -3.09
C GLN A 141 -21.06 -0.76 -3.94
N GLU A 142 -20.61 0.45 -4.26
CA GLU A 142 -19.52 0.69 -5.22
C GLU A 142 -18.37 1.48 -4.62
N ALA A 143 -17.17 1.20 -5.14
CA ALA A 143 -16.00 2.01 -4.87
C ALA A 143 -16.18 3.41 -5.48
N TYR A 144 -15.77 4.41 -4.74
CA TYR A 144 -15.81 5.80 -5.17
C TYR A 144 -14.50 6.50 -4.81
N VAL A 145 -14.28 7.66 -5.44
CA VAL A 145 -13.21 8.57 -5.07
C VAL A 145 -13.80 9.93 -4.69
N GLU A 146 -13.47 10.42 -3.51
CA GLU A 146 -13.82 11.79 -3.10
C GLU A 146 -12.92 12.79 -3.80
N ILE A 147 -13.55 13.79 -4.41
CA ILE A 147 -12.88 14.86 -5.18
C ILE A 147 -13.42 16.20 -4.72
N ASN A 148 -12.53 17.15 -4.45
CA ASN A 148 -12.92 18.52 -4.13
C ASN A 148 -13.70 19.17 -5.29
N PRO A 149 -14.76 19.98 -5.03
CA PRO A 149 -15.54 20.64 -6.06
C PRO A 149 -14.72 21.47 -7.06
N LYS A 150 -13.69 22.18 -6.58
CA LYS A 150 -12.79 22.93 -7.46
C LYS A 150 -12.03 22.02 -8.39
N THR A 151 -11.44 20.95 -7.87
CA THR A 151 -10.68 19.95 -8.65
C THR A 151 -11.57 19.25 -9.67
N ALA A 152 -12.81 18.93 -9.30
CA ALA A 152 -13.79 18.33 -10.18
C ALA A 152 -14.18 19.28 -11.32
N ALA A 153 -14.47 20.55 -11.01
CA ALA A 153 -14.80 21.58 -11.99
C ALA A 153 -13.65 21.82 -12.99
N ASP A 154 -12.41 21.96 -12.51
CA ASP A 154 -11.22 22.16 -13.32
C ASP A 154 -11.00 21.01 -14.34
N ARG A 155 -11.56 19.82 -14.07
CA ARG A 155 -11.47 18.61 -14.92
C ARG A 155 -12.77 18.24 -15.66
N GLY A 156 -13.82 19.05 -15.52
CA GLY A 156 -15.12 18.77 -16.12
C GLY A 156 -15.81 17.50 -15.56
N ILE A 157 -15.51 17.14 -14.33
CA ILE A 157 -16.07 16.00 -13.62
C ILE A 157 -17.28 16.45 -12.80
N ARG A 158 -18.36 15.70 -12.86
CA ARG A 158 -19.57 15.90 -12.06
C ARG A 158 -19.70 14.79 -11.01
N ASN A 159 -20.43 15.07 -9.96
CA ASN A 159 -20.79 14.03 -8.98
C ASN A 159 -21.48 12.84 -9.66
N GLY A 160 -21.01 11.63 -9.40
CA GLY A 160 -21.53 10.41 -10.02
C GLY A 160 -20.89 10.00 -11.36
N ASP A 161 -20.07 10.87 -11.97
CA ASP A 161 -19.35 10.50 -13.19
C ASP A 161 -18.39 9.32 -12.95
N ARG A 162 -18.21 8.49 -13.98
CA ARG A 162 -17.10 7.52 -13.99
C ARG A 162 -15.79 8.26 -14.29
N VAL A 163 -14.77 7.91 -13.55
CA VAL A 163 -13.44 8.51 -13.67
C VAL A 163 -12.35 7.44 -13.58
N TRP A 164 -11.23 7.73 -14.20
CA TRP A 164 -10.00 6.98 -14.02
C TRP A 164 -9.13 7.66 -12.95
N LEU A 165 -8.92 6.97 -11.85
CA LEU A 165 -7.86 7.34 -10.90
C LEU A 165 -6.56 6.68 -11.38
N VAL A 166 -5.56 7.49 -11.71
CA VAL A 166 -4.30 7.05 -12.31
C VAL A 166 -3.18 7.20 -11.29
N GLY A 167 -2.62 6.09 -10.84
CA GLY A 167 -1.48 6.05 -9.94
C GLY A 167 -0.15 6.32 -10.66
N ALA A 168 0.88 6.75 -9.91
CA ALA A 168 2.19 7.09 -10.48
C ALA A 168 2.94 5.91 -11.11
N THR A 169 2.53 4.68 -10.84
CA THR A 169 3.03 3.47 -11.50
C THR A 169 2.40 3.23 -12.88
N GLY A 170 1.41 4.04 -13.28
CA GLY A 170 0.63 3.87 -14.49
C GLY A 170 -0.62 3.01 -14.32
N ALA A 171 -0.85 2.45 -13.14
CA ALA A 171 -2.09 1.71 -12.86
C ALA A 171 -3.30 2.65 -12.87
N ARG A 172 -4.42 2.17 -13.39
CA ARG A 172 -5.67 2.94 -13.54
C ARG A 172 -6.81 2.21 -12.84
N LEU A 173 -7.60 2.93 -12.08
CA LEU A 173 -8.78 2.42 -11.38
C LEU A 173 -10.04 3.09 -11.94
N ASP A 174 -11.01 2.27 -12.34
CA ASP A 174 -12.32 2.74 -12.80
C ASP A 174 -13.26 2.89 -11.60
N VAL A 175 -13.54 4.11 -11.19
CA VAL A 175 -14.30 4.42 -9.98
C VAL A 175 -15.32 5.53 -10.23
N GLN A 176 -16.31 5.64 -9.32
CA GLN A 176 -17.28 6.73 -9.35
C GLN A 176 -16.73 7.97 -8.64
N ALA A 177 -16.96 9.14 -9.18
CA ALA A 177 -16.61 10.39 -8.54
C ALA A 177 -17.66 10.79 -7.49
N MET A 178 -17.22 11.05 -6.27
CA MET A 178 -17.99 11.72 -5.22
C MET A 178 -17.44 13.13 -5.03
N VAL A 179 -18.15 14.13 -5.54
CA VAL A 179 -17.74 15.53 -5.41
C VAL A 179 -18.13 16.05 -4.05
N THR A 180 -17.16 16.42 -3.23
CA THR A 180 -17.37 16.82 -1.83
C THR A 180 -16.29 17.73 -1.31
N GLU A 181 -16.62 18.61 -0.36
CA GLU A 181 -15.66 19.47 0.35
C GLU A 181 -14.90 18.76 1.50
N ARG A 182 -15.10 17.45 1.69
CA ARG A 182 -14.41 16.68 2.72
C ARG A 182 -12.92 16.51 2.46
N VAL A 183 -12.48 16.75 1.23
CA VAL A 183 -11.07 16.70 0.81
C VAL A 183 -10.64 18.03 0.23
N ASP A 184 -9.35 18.37 0.40
CA ASP A 184 -8.77 19.58 -0.19
C ASP A 184 -8.59 19.45 -1.72
N ALA A 185 -8.42 20.59 -2.40
CA ALA A 185 -8.32 20.65 -3.85
C ALA A 185 -7.16 19.84 -4.46
N ASN A 186 -6.11 19.59 -3.69
CA ASN A 186 -4.95 18.79 -4.10
C ASN A 186 -4.97 17.35 -3.58
N THR A 187 -6.05 16.95 -2.91
CA THR A 187 -6.17 15.63 -2.28
C THR A 187 -7.42 14.91 -2.77
N VAL A 188 -7.30 13.61 -2.95
CA VAL A 188 -8.41 12.71 -3.21
C VAL A 188 -8.37 11.55 -2.21
N TRP A 189 -9.53 11.03 -1.88
CA TRP A 189 -9.67 9.93 -0.94
C TRP A 189 -10.46 8.78 -1.56
N MET A 190 -10.02 7.55 -1.34
CA MET A 190 -10.70 6.36 -1.83
C MET A 190 -10.71 5.27 -0.74
N PRO A 191 -11.86 4.63 -0.48
CA PRO A 191 -11.93 3.51 0.47
C PRO A 191 -11.23 2.26 -0.07
N PHE A 192 -10.74 1.41 0.83
CA PHE A 192 -9.99 0.21 0.47
C PHE A 192 -10.75 -1.13 0.61
N HIS A 193 -12.05 -1.10 0.82
CA HIS A 193 -12.85 -2.31 1.10
C HIS A 193 -13.32 -3.10 -0.14
N PHE A 194 -12.95 -2.71 -1.34
CA PHE A 194 -13.51 -3.22 -2.59
C PHE A 194 -12.57 -4.16 -3.31
N SER A 195 -13.15 -5.08 -4.09
CA SER A 195 -12.44 -6.02 -4.94
C SER A 195 -13.35 -6.52 -6.09
N GLY A 196 -12.84 -7.41 -6.93
CA GLY A 196 -13.59 -7.99 -8.04
C GLY A 196 -13.43 -7.25 -9.37
N ARG A 197 -12.78 -6.09 -9.37
CA ARG A 197 -12.31 -5.39 -10.56
C ARG A 197 -10.81 -5.14 -10.51
N TRP A 198 -10.18 -5.07 -11.64
CA TRP A 198 -8.77 -4.73 -11.78
C TRP A 198 -8.52 -3.92 -13.05
N GLN A 199 -8.18 -2.66 -12.88
CA GLN A 199 -7.92 -1.71 -13.95
C GLN A 199 -9.05 -1.66 -15.01
N GLY A 200 -10.30 -1.59 -14.52
CA GLY A 200 -11.51 -1.56 -15.33
C GLY A 200 -12.04 -2.94 -15.75
N ALA A 201 -11.23 -4.00 -15.68
CA ALA A 201 -11.66 -5.35 -16.04
C ALA A 201 -12.47 -6.01 -14.92
N ASP A 202 -13.55 -6.71 -15.28
CA ASP A 202 -14.29 -7.58 -14.37
C ASP A 202 -13.51 -8.88 -14.16
N MET A 203 -13.16 -9.18 -12.90
CA MET A 203 -12.37 -10.34 -12.52
C MET A 203 -13.22 -11.50 -12.00
N LEU A 204 -14.55 -11.41 -12.05
CA LEU A 204 -15.42 -12.43 -11.46
C LEU A 204 -15.24 -13.83 -12.04
N ALA A 205 -14.91 -13.93 -13.31
CA ALA A 205 -14.66 -15.22 -13.98
C ALA A 205 -13.48 -16.00 -13.37
N TYR A 206 -12.60 -15.31 -12.64
CA TYR A 206 -11.43 -15.92 -11.99
C TYR A 206 -11.68 -16.32 -10.54
N TYR A 207 -12.84 -15.98 -9.97
CA TYR A 207 -13.19 -16.39 -8.61
C TYR A 207 -13.72 -17.82 -8.60
N PRO A 208 -13.36 -18.62 -7.60
CA PRO A 208 -13.99 -19.91 -7.40
C PRO A 208 -15.50 -19.78 -7.25
N LYS A 209 -16.24 -20.82 -7.64
CA LYS A 209 -17.70 -20.84 -7.49
C LYS A 209 -18.11 -20.56 -6.03
N GLY A 210 -18.94 -19.55 -5.82
CA GLY A 210 -19.43 -19.15 -4.51
C GLY A 210 -18.48 -18.21 -3.73
N ALA A 211 -17.30 -17.86 -4.27
CA ALA A 211 -16.35 -16.96 -3.62
C ALA A 211 -16.37 -15.51 -4.20
N ALA A 212 -17.29 -15.21 -5.10
CA ALA A 212 -17.40 -13.88 -5.68
C ALA A 212 -17.70 -12.83 -4.59
N PRO A 213 -17.02 -11.66 -4.58
CA PRO A 213 -17.28 -10.62 -3.61
C PRO A 213 -18.67 -10.03 -3.79
N VAL A 214 -19.37 -9.80 -2.69
CA VAL A 214 -20.68 -9.11 -2.67
C VAL A 214 -20.48 -7.64 -3.02
N VAL A 215 -19.49 -7.00 -2.40
CA VAL A 215 -19.12 -5.61 -2.66
C VAL A 215 -18.05 -5.57 -3.74
N ARG A 216 -18.33 -4.86 -4.82
CA ARG A 216 -17.47 -4.85 -5.99
C ARG A 216 -16.83 -3.49 -6.25
N GLY A 217 -15.59 -3.50 -6.71
CA GLY A 217 -14.88 -2.30 -7.14
C GLY A 217 -13.41 -2.55 -7.31
N GLU A 218 -12.70 -1.48 -7.54
CA GLU A 218 -11.24 -1.48 -7.66
C GLU A 218 -10.58 -1.48 -6.27
N ALA A 219 -9.48 -2.17 -6.15
CA ALA A 219 -8.64 -2.10 -4.95
C ALA A 219 -7.74 -0.87 -5.02
N VAL A 220 -7.88 0.06 -4.08
CA VAL A 220 -7.09 1.30 -4.06
C VAL A 220 -5.58 1.04 -4.06
N ASN A 221 -5.13 -0.05 -3.46
CA ASN A 221 -3.72 -0.44 -3.41
C ASN A 221 -3.12 -0.73 -4.80
N THR A 222 -3.92 -0.93 -5.84
CA THR A 222 -3.43 -1.02 -7.22
C THR A 222 -2.80 0.30 -7.69
N ALA A 223 -3.32 1.44 -7.25
CA ALA A 223 -2.80 2.77 -7.61
C ALA A 223 -1.77 3.32 -6.61
N THR A 224 -1.67 2.74 -5.41
CA THR A 224 -0.70 3.20 -4.42
C THR A 224 0.71 2.72 -4.73
N THR A 225 1.69 3.43 -4.17
CA THR A 225 3.09 3.03 -4.24
C THR A 225 3.54 2.42 -2.92
N TYR A 226 4.71 1.83 -2.91
CA TYR A 226 5.28 1.26 -1.70
C TYR A 226 6.35 2.17 -1.08
N GLY A 227 6.60 1.98 0.19
CA GLY A 227 7.62 2.62 0.98
C GLY A 227 7.24 2.56 2.45
N TYR A 228 8.06 3.14 3.30
CA TYR A 228 7.85 3.09 4.74
C TYR A 228 8.44 4.32 5.42
N ASP A 229 7.95 4.63 6.59
CA ASP A 229 8.53 5.62 7.48
C ASP A 229 9.91 5.17 7.96
N SER A 230 10.89 6.06 7.89
CA SER A 230 12.28 5.75 8.22
C SER A 230 12.54 5.46 9.70
N VAL A 231 11.64 5.91 10.58
CA VAL A 231 11.77 5.75 12.02
C VAL A 231 11.03 4.53 12.53
N THR A 232 9.77 4.38 12.14
CA THR A 232 8.87 3.33 12.65
C THR A 232 8.75 2.13 11.74
N MET A 233 9.25 2.20 10.51
CA MET A 233 9.09 1.19 9.46
C MET A 233 7.63 0.93 9.07
N MET A 234 6.73 1.83 9.41
CA MET A 234 5.33 1.76 9.02
C MET A 234 5.15 2.09 7.53
N GLN A 235 4.25 1.41 6.88
CA GLN A 235 3.95 1.67 5.47
C GLN A 235 3.33 3.06 5.27
N GLU A 236 3.81 3.79 4.27
CA GLU A 236 3.33 5.12 3.90
C GLU A 236 2.43 5.08 2.64
N THR A 237 1.55 4.12 2.51
CA THR A 237 0.70 3.96 1.31
C THR A 237 -0.40 5.01 1.19
N LYS A 238 -0.65 5.80 2.24
CA LYS A 238 -1.73 6.80 2.28
C LYS A 238 -1.32 8.20 1.81
N THR A 239 -0.14 8.35 1.23
CA THR A 239 0.36 9.63 0.69
C THR A 239 1.03 9.43 -0.66
N THR A 240 0.34 8.76 -1.57
CA THR A 240 0.84 8.50 -2.92
C THR A 240 0.33 9.58 -3.88
N VAL A 241 1.10 9.86 -4.93
CA VAL A 241 0.67 10.82 -5.95
C VAL A 241 -0.18 10.14 -7.03
N CYS A 242 -1.17 10.85 -7.53
CA CYS A 242 -2.08 10.37 -8.56
C CYS A 242 -2.59 11.50 -9.47
N ASN A 243 -3.34 11.12 -10.47
CA ASN A 243 -4.17 12.02 -11.27
C ASN A 243 -5.58 11.44 -11.39
N ILE A 244 -6.55 12.28 -11.76
CA ILE A 244 -7.91 11.87 -12.08
C ILE A 244 -8.28 12.36 -13.46
N GLU A 245 -8.83 11.47 -14.26
CA GLU A 245 -9.26 11.72 -15.63
C GLU A 245 -10.73 11.29 -15.78
N LYS A 246 -11.52 12.05 -16.54
CA LYS A 246 -12.88 11.61 -16.88
C LYS A 246 -12.81 10.36 -17.74
N ALA A 247 -13.68 9.36 -17.46
CA ALA A 247 -13.73 8.12 -18.21
C ALA A 247 -14.44 8.28 -19.57
#